data_0479bb9bbf43aa0ebeef22d84f06f605
#
_entry.id   0479bb9bbf43aa0ebeef22d84f06f605
#
_cell.length_a   1.000
_cell.length_b   1.000
_cell.length_c   1.000
_cell.angle_alpha   90.00
_cell.angle_beta   90.00
_cell.angle_gamma   90.00
#
_symmetry.space_group_name_H-M   'P 1'
#
loop_
_entity.id
_entity.type
_entity.pdbx_description
1 polymer ?
#
loop_
_entity_poly.entity_id
_entity_poly.type
_entity_poly.pdbx_seq_one_letter_code
_entity_poly.pdbx_strand_id
1 'polypeptide(L)'
;PKKILDNARSMISGADSLLLNNDRFVENRLGLKDDFWADTKTERREKLFPFVWNFIAENGVILGDRWEGNKVNLTNRMVFSYPGYNEILTGKADDDHINSNDKIYNPNKTILEIANFSNKYRGKVLAFGSWDVFPFILNEKRSEIPVNAGYRSSLSKNPSEKALFLDKIQQETPKRWGG
;
A
#
# COMPACT_ATOMS: atom_id res chain seq x y z
N PRO A 1 -15.77 0.13 9.38
CA PRO A 1 -14.51 -0.32 8.81
C PRO A 1 -14.67 -1.54 7.91
N LYS A 2 -15.26 -2.67 8.39
CA LYS A 2 -15.43 -3.89 7.60
C LYS A 2 -16.19 -3.66 6.30
N LYS A 3 -17.29 -2.90 6.34
CA LYS A 3 -18.10 -2.59 5.16
C LYS A 3 -17.36 -1.80 4.08
N ILE A 4 -16.44 -0.91 4.48
CA ILE A 4 -15.58 -0.15 3.54
C ILE A 4 -14.57 -1.08 2.87
N LEU A 5 -13.96 -1.98 3.62
CA LEU A 5 -13.00 -2.96 3.09
C LEU A 5 -13.70 -3.96 2.15
N ASP A 6 -14.89 -4.41 2.49
CA ASP A 6 -15.66 -5.32 1.64
C ASP A 6 -16.05 -4.62 0.32
N ASN A 7 -16.44 -3.35 0.37
CA ASN A 7 -16.76 -2.55 -0.81
C ASN A 7 -15.52 -2.31 -1.70
N ALA A 8 -14.37 -1.98 -1.11
CA ALA A 8 -13.13 -1.81 -1.88
C ALA A 8 -12.70 -3.11 -2.58
N ARG A 9 -12.82 -4.24 -1.89
CA ARG A 9 -12.56 -5.57 -2.49
C ARG A 9 -13.52 -5.85 -3.64
N SER A 10 -14.79 -5.57 -3.47
CA SER A 10 -15.79 -5.75 -4.51
C SER A 10 -15.47 -4.92 -5.76
N MET A 11 -15.08 -3.65 -5.60
CA MET A 11 -14.70 -2.81 -6.74
C MET A 11 -13.44 -3.32 -7.45
N ILE A 12 -12.39 -3.64 -6.70
CA ILE A 12 -11.13 -4.15 -7.27
C ILE A 12 -11.37 -5.44 -8.05
N SER A 13 -12.20 -6.34 -7.54
CA SER A 13 -12.56 -7.58 -8.21
C SER A 13 -13.60 -7.41 -9.31
N GLY A 14 -14.23 -6.24 -9.42
CA GLY A 14 -15.34 -6.00 -10.34
C GLY A 14 -16.64 -6.73 -9.95
N ALA A 15 -16.72 -7.30 -8.75
CA ALA A 15 -17.85 -8.14 -8.35
C ALA A 15 -19.12 -7.37 -7.97
N ASP A 16 -19.00 -6.09 -7.62
CA ASP A 16 -20.08 -5.35 -6.99
C ASP A 16 -20.08 -3.85 -7.36
N SER A 17 -21.23 -3.25 -7.36
CA SER A 17 -21.46 -1.82 -7.60
C SER A 17 -21.70 -1.01 -6.31
N LEU A 18 -21.53 -1.60 -5.14
CA LEU A 18 -21.88 -0.96 -3.85
C LEU A 18 -21.22 0.40 -3.64
N LEU A 19 -19.95 0.55 -4.03
CA LEU A 19 -19.28 1.85 -3.92
C LEU A 19 -19.84 2.88 -4.89
N LEU A 20 -20.19 2.48 -6.10
CA LEU A 20 -20.81 3.36 -7.10
C LEU A 20 -22.22 3.80 -6.69
N ASN A 21 -22.87 3.05 -5.82
CA ASN A 21 -24.21 3.35 -5.30
C ASN A 21 -24.19 4.01 -3.91
N ASN A 22 -23.03 4.32 -3.35
CA ASN A 22 -22.93 4.92 -2.01
C ASN A 22 -22.90 6.45 -2.10
N ASP A 23 -24.06 7.07 -1.84
CA ASP A 23 -24.27 8.53 -1.89
C ASP A 23 -23.31 9.34 -1.01
N ARG A 24 -22.77 8.73 0.02
CA ARG A 24 -21.96 9.42 1.04
C ARG A 24 -20.57 9.79 0.55
N PHE A 25 -20.05 9.09 -0.48
CA PHE A 25 -18.67 9.19 -0.92
C PHE A 25 -18.52 9.45 -2.43
N VAL A 26 -19.62 9.57 -3.15
CA VAL A 26 -19.63 9.71 -4.61
C VAL A 26 -20.34 10.99 -4.99
N GLU A 27 -19.58 11.98 -5.40
CA GLU A 27 -20.13 13.29 -5.83
C GLU A 27 -20.76 13.23 -7.23
N ASN A 28 -20.17 12.44 -8.15
CA ASN A 28 -20.68 12.25 -9.50
C ASN A 28 -20.93 10.77 -9.81
N ARG A 29 -22.05 10.26 -9.36
CA ARG A 29 -22.43 8.86 -9.50
C ARG A 29 -22.64 8.44 -10.96
N LEU A 30 -23.26 9.28 -11.78
CA LEU A 30 -23.53 8.95 -13.18
C LEU A 30 -22.26 8.87 -13.96
N GLY A 31 -21.36 9.86 -13.86
CA GLY A 31 -20.05 9.82 -14.52
C GLY A 31 -19.21 8.63 -14.10
N LEU A 32 -19.16 8.29 -12.80
CA LEU A 32 -18.44 7.10 -12.33
C LEU A 32 -19.04 5.79 -12.86
N LYS A 33 -20.35 5.74 -13.03
CA LYS A 33 -21.02 4.58 -13.59
C LYS A 33 -20.69 4.41 -15.08
N ASP A 34 -20.68 5.49 -15.84
CA ASP A 34 -20.32 5.48 -17.27
C ASP A 34 -18.85 5.09 -17.47
N ASP A 35 -17.95 5.60 -16.61
CA ASP A 35 -16.51 5.34 -16.70
C ASP A 35 -16.13 3.91 -16.27
N PHE A 36 -16.71 3.40 -15.19
CA PHE A 36 -16.22 2.19 -14.53
C PHE A 36 -17.20 1.02 -14.45
N TRP A 37 -18.48 1.25 -14.75
CA TRP A 37 -19.45 0.16 -14.76
C TRP A 37 -19.47 -0.59 -16.09
N ALA A 38 -19.70 -1.88 -16.03
CA ALA A 38 -19.97 -2.77 -17.15
C ALA A 38 -20.82 -3.96 -16.69
N ASP A 39 -21.38 -4.71 -17.62
CA ASP A 39 -22.30 -5.81 -17.30
C ASP A 39 -21.61 -7.00 -16.65
N THR A 40 -20.40 -7.30 -17.09
CA THR A 40 -19.62 -8.41 -16.54
C THR A 40 -18.58 -7.97 -15.51
N LYS A 41 -18.25 -8.86 -14.59
CA LYS A 41 -17.18 -8.69 -13.61
C LYS A 41 -15.83 -8.42 -14.27
N THR A 42 -15.53 -9.09 -15.34
CA THR A 42 -14.27 -8.96 -16.09
C THR A 42 -14.13 -7.57 -16.69
N GLU A 43 -15.14 -7.10 -17.40
CA GLU A 43 -15.13 -5.76 -17.97
C GLU A 43 -15.00 -4.66 -16.90
N ARG A 44 -15.67 -4.80 -15.75
CA ARG A 44 -15.58 -3.82 -14.65
C ARG A 44 -14.17 -3.71 -14.10
N ARG A 45 -13.51 -4.83 -13.86
CA ARG A 45 -12.14 -4.81 -13.32
C ARG A 45 -11.10 -4.33 -14.34
N GLU A 46 -11.31 -4.61 -15.63
CA GLU A 46 -10.48 -4.08 -16.72
C GLU A 46 -10.65 -2.56 -16.87
N LYS A 47 -11.87 -2.04 -16.78
CA LYS A 47 -12.11 -0.59 -16.78
C LYS A 47 -11.47 0.10 -15.58
N LEU A 48 -11.54 -0.50 -14.38
CA LEU A 48 -11.04 0.09 -13.15
C LEU A 48 -9.51 0.04 -13.03
N PHE A 49 -8.92 -1.07 -13.42
CA PHE A 49 -7.47 -1.31 -13.35
C PHE A 49 -6.95 -1.97 -14.66
N PRO A 50 -7.00 -1.26 -15.79
CA PRO A 50 -6.67 -1.84 -17.09
C PRO A 50 -5.25 -2.43 -17.13
N PHE A 51 -4.26 -1.76 -16.56
CA PHE A 51 -2.89 -2.27 -16.53
C PHE A 51 -2.75 -3.56 -15.71
N VAL A 52 -3.46 -3.64 -14.58
CA VAL A 52 -3.43 -4.85 -13.72
C VAL A 52 -4.03 -6.04 -14.46
N TRP A 53 -5.19 -5.86 -15.08
CA TRP A 53 -5.93 -6.98 -15.66
C TRP A 53 -5.50 -7.33 -17.08
N ASN A 54 -5.15 -6.33 -17.90
CA ASN A 54 -4.77 -6.57 -19.29
C ASN A 54 -3.27 -6.79 -19.49
N PHE A 55 -2.44 -6.50 -18.48
CA PHE A 55 -1.00 -6.70 -18.60
C PHE A 55 -0.42 -7.57 -17.48
N ILE A 56 -0.62 -7.22 -16.21
CA ILE A 56 -0.03 -7.99 -15.10
C ILE A 56 -0.67 -9.37 -14.99
N ALA A 57 -1.99 -9.48 -15.16
CA ALA A 57 -2.69 -10.76 -15.07
C ALA A 57 -2.26 -11.75 -16.17
N GLU A 58 -1.95 -11.24 -17.35
CA GLU A 58 -1.53 -12.08 -18.49
C GLU A 58 -0.03 -12.44 -18.46
N ASN A 59 0.82 -11.56 -17.94
CA ASN A 59 2.28 -11.72 -18.01
C ASN A 59 2.93 -12.02 -16.65
N GLY A 60 2.16 -12.01 -15.57
CA GLY A 60 2.65 -12.17 -14.20
C GLY A 60 1.78 -13.10 -13.36
N VAL A 61 1.76 -12.83 -12.07
CA VAL A 61 0.96 -13.59 -11.10
C VAL A 61 0.16 -12.61 -10.24
N ILE A 62 -1.15 -12.85 -10.13
CA ILE A 62 -2.03 -12.16 -9.20
C ILE A 62 -2.46 -13.14 -8.11
N LEU A 63 -2.11 -12.84 -6.86
CA LEU A 63 -2.52 -13.61 -5.69
C LEU A 63 -3.64 -12.87 -4.96
N GLY A 64 -4.63 -13.61 -4.47
CA GLY A 64 -5.77 -13.07 -3.71
C GLY A 64 -7.05 -12.92 -4.51
N ASP A 65 -7.08 -13.29 -5.79
CA ASP A 65 -8.33 -13.40 -6.54
C ASP A 65 -9.11 -14.64 -6.09
N ARG A 66 -10.00 -14.44 -5.12
CA ARG A 66 -10.78 -15.50 -4.50
C ARG A 66 -11.77 -16.16 -5.43
N TRP A 67 -12.18 -15.49 -6.50
CA TRP A 67 -13.09 -16.03 -7.51
C TRP A 67 -12.41 -17.05 -8.42
N GLU A 68 -11.07 -16.89 -8.57
CA GLU A 68 -10.25 -17.86 -9.30
C GLU A 68 -9.59 -18.90 -8.37
N GLY A 69 -10.09 -19.02 -7.13
CA GLY A 69 -9.63 -20.01 -6.17
C GLY A 69 -8.29 -19.69 -5.50
N ASN A 70 -7.66 -18.59 -5.86
CA ASN A 70 -6.39 -18.22 -5.34
C ASN A 70 -6.54 -17.25 -4.13
N LYS A 71 -6.15 -17.72 -2.96
CA LYS A 71 -6.42 -17.06 -1.70
C LYS A 71 -5.14 -16.49 -1.08
N VAL A 72 -5.24 -15.26 -0.60
CA VAL A 72 -4.26 -14.66 0.31
C VAL A 72 -4.97 -14.32 1.62
N ASN A 73 -4.46 -14.81 2.73
CA ASN A 73 -5.01 -14.58 4.05
C ASN A 73 -3.95 -13.96 4.95
N LEU A 74 -4.37 -13.08 5.85
CA LEU A 74 -3.58 -12.63 6.98
C LEU A 74 -3.72 -13.64 8.11
N THR A 75 -2.65 -13.87 8.85
CA THR A 75 -2.63 -14.74 10.03
C THR A 75 -2.56 -13.95 11.34
N ASN A 76 -2.12 -12.67 11.29
CA ASN A 76 -2.19 -11.80 12.47
C ASN A 76 -3.63 -11.53 12.89
N ARG A 77 -3.86 -11.37 14.20
CA ARG A 77 -5.18 -11.15 14.82
C ARG A 77 -5.48 -9.68 15.09
N MET A 78 -4.48 -8.80 14.89
CA MET A 78 -4.53 -7.42 15.37
C MET A 78 -5.39 -6.51 14.53
N VAL A 79 -5.60 -6.81 13.24
CA VAL A 79 -6.41 -6.01 12.31
C VAL A 79 -5.97 -4.54 12.22
N PHE A 80 -4.68 -4.28 12.46
CA PHE A 80 -4.01 -2.99 12.28
C PHE A 80 -3.09 -3.02 11.08
N SER A 81 -2.74 -1.83 10.59
CA SER A 81 -1.90 -1.70 9.39
C SER A 81 -0.46 -2.17 9.63
N TYR A 82 0.15 -1.79 10.74
CA TYR A 82 1.53 -2.18 11.03
C TYR A 82 1.70 -3.70 11.17
N PRO A 83 0.90 -4.42 11.96
CA PRO A 83 0.92 -5.89 11.96
C PRO A 83 0.77 -6.52 10.58
N GLY A 84 -0.10 -5.96 9.73
CA GLY A 84 -0.27 -6.40 8.34
C GLY A 84 1.00 -6.18 7.49
N TYR A 85 1.61 -5.00 7.57
CA TYR A 85 2.88 -4.74 6.89
C TYR A 85 4.02 -5.63 7.40
N ASN A 86 4.09 -5.88 8.71
CA ASN A 86 5.06 -6.83 9.25
C ASN A 86 4.88 -8.20 8.60
N GLU A 87 3.67 -8.73 8.59
CA GLU A 87 3.39 -10.05 8.04
C GLU A 87 3.72 -10.14 6.54
N ILE A 88 3.34 -9.13 5.75
CA ILE A 88 3.67 -9.07 4.32
C ILE A 88 5.19 -9.05 4.08
N LEU A 89 5.93 -8.27 4.88
CA LEU A 89 7.35 -8.03 4.65
C LEU A 89 8.28 -9.07 5.30
N THR A 90 7.76 -9.88 6.24
CA THR A 90 8.53 -10.92 6.95
C THR A 90 8.06 -12.34 6.65
N GLY A 91 6.86 -12.49 6.07
CA GLY A 91 6.22 -13.78 5.81
C GLY A 91 5.57 -14.42 7.04
N LYS A 92 5.48 -13.72 8.18
CA LYS A 92 4.85 -14.24 9.40
C LYS A 92 4.25 -13.13 10.26
N ALA A 93 3.17 -13.46 10.97
CA ALA A 93 2.62 -12.61 12.02
C ALA A 93 3.53 -12.59 13.26
N ASP A 94 3.49 -11.48 14.01
CA ASP A 94 4.17 -11.33 15.30
C ASP A 94 3.30 -10.46 16.24
N ASP A 95 2.18 -11.03 16.65
CA ASP A 95 1.17 -10.33 17.44
C ASP A 95 1.66 -9.97 18.87
N ASP A 96 2.70 -10.66 19.35
CA ASP A 96 3.26 -10.40 20.68
C ASP A 96 4.07 -9.09 20.71
N HIS A 97 4.78 -8.76 19.64
CA HIS A 97 5.63 -7.56 19.58
C HIS A 97 5.04 -6.45 18.74
N ILE A 98 4.19 -6.79 17.75
CA ILE A 98 3.59 -5.83 16.83
C ILE A 98 2.06 -5.98 16.86
N ASN A 99 1.42 -5.26 17.78
CA ASN A 99 0.00 -5.40 18.09
C ASN A 99 -0.80 -4.09 17.91
N SER A 100 -0.17 -3.04 17.42
CA SER A 100 -0.76 -1.73 17.17
C SER A 100 -0.11 -1.02 15.99
N ASN A 101 -0.48 0.24 15.74
CA ASN A 101 0.18 1.14 14.81
C ASN A 101 1.22 2.05 15.48
N ASP A 102 1.66 1.72 16.69
CA ASP A 102 2.59 2.54 17.45
C ASP A 102 3.97 2.59 16.77
N LYS A 103 4.66 3.71 16.96
CA LYS A 103 5.99 3.96 16.40
C LYS A 103 7.09 3.23 17.18
N ILE A 104 7.02 1.90 17.16
CA ILE A 104 8.00 1.00 17.78
C ILE A 104 8.81 0.36 16.64
N TYR A 105 10.14 0.36 16.73
CA TYR A 105 10.98 -0.24 15.72
C TYR A 105 10.78 -1.75 15.63
N ASN A 106 10.48 -2.22 14.42
CA ASN A 106 10.21 -3.63 14.13
C ASN A 106 11.38 -4.52 14.56
N PRO A 107 11.17 -5.47 15.48
CA PRO A 107 12.21 -6.42 15.87
C PRO A 107 12.54 -7.42 14.75
N ASN A 108 11.60 -7.64 13.83
CA ASN A 108 11.73 -8.62 12.77
C ASN A 108 12.49 -8.05 11.57
N LYS A 109 13.28 -8.91 10.91
CA LYS A 109 13.97 -8.56 9.67
C LYS A 109 13.02 -8.71 8.49
N THR A 110 12.82 -7.62 7.77
CA THR A 110 12.00 -7.61 6.54
C THR A 110 12.79 -8.12 5.35
N ILE A 111 12.09 -8.56 4.30
CA ILE A 111 12.71 -8.92 3.02
C ILE A 111 13.51 -7.75 2.42
N LEU A 112 13.08 -6.51 2.66
CA LEU A 112 13.80 -5.31 2.20
C LEU A 112 15.13 -5.15 2.94
N GLU A 113 15.17 -5.41 4.24
CA GLU A 113 16.41 -5.41 5.03
C GLU A 113 17.38 -6.50 4.54
N ILE A 114 16.88 -7.71 4.31
CA ILE A 114 17.65 -8.82 3.76
C ILE A 114 18.23 -8.45 2.39
N ALA A 115 17.42 -7.83 1.53
CA ALA A 115 17.88 -7.35 0.23
C ALA A 115 18.97 -6.26 0.38
N ASN A 116 18.77 -5.27 1.26
CA ASN A 116 19.71 -4.17 1.45
C ASN A 116 21.08 -4.63 1.95
N PHE A 117 21.13 -5.70 2.75
CA PHE A 117 22.41 -6.28 3.20
C PHE A 117 23.01 -7.32 2.25
N SER A 118 22.30 -7.69 1.17
CA SER A 118 22.84 -8.60 0.17
C SER A 118 23.86 -7.88 -0.75
N ASN A 119 24.85 -8.62 -1.25
CA ASN A 119 25.87 -8.05 -2.16
C ASN A 119 25.26 -7.44 -3.43
N LYS A 120 24.17 -8.03 -3.94
CA LYS A 120 23.51 -7.62 -5.19
C LYS A 120 22.75 -6.32 -5.06
N TYR A 121 22.09 -6.09 -3.90
CA TYR A 121 21.14 -5.00 -3.72
C TYR A 121 21.57 -3.96 -2.68
N ARG A 122 22.76 -4.10 -2.11
CA ARG A 122 23.29 -3.14 -1.13
C ARG A 122 23.25 -1.71 -1.67
N GLY A 123 22.61 -0.82 -0.93
CA GLY A 123 22.45 0.60 -1.28
C GLY A 123 21.50 0.86 -2.47
N LYS A 124 20.74 -0.14 -2.90
CA LYS A 124 19.75 -0.03 -3.99
C LYS A 124 18.30 -0.17 -3.48
N VAL A 125 18.11 -0.31 -2.17
CA VAL A 125 16.81 -0.44 -1.53
C VAL A 125 16.42 0.91 -0.93
N LEU A 126 15.26 1.40 -1.32
CA LEU A 126 14.69 2.69 -0.90
C LEU A 126 13.22 2.46 -0.57
N ALA A 127 12.68 3.24 0.36
CA ALA A 127 11.26 3.22 0.67
C ALA A 127 10.67 4.63 0.67
N PHE A 128 9.49 4.77 0.06
CA PHE A 128 8.72 6.00 0.04
C PHE A 128 7.30 5.72 0.49
N GLY A 129 6.74 6.57 1.32
CA GLY A 129 5.37 6.42 1.80
C GLY A 129 4.84 7.69 2.45
N SER A 130 3.52 7.87 2.45
CA SER A 130 2.88 9.00 3.12
C SER A 130 2.75 8.81 4.64
N TRP A 131 2.71 7.57 5.11
CA TRP A 131 2.53 7.27 6.52
C TRP A 131 3.83 7.26 7.29
N ASP A 132 3.92 8.05 8.35
CA ASP A 132 5.12 8.31 9.14
C ASP A 132 5.55 7.14 10.06
N VAL A 133 4.84 6.01 10.02
CA VAL A 133 5.19 4.78 10.71
C VAL A 133 6.13 3.89 9.88
N PHE A 134 6.27 4.10 8.57
CA PHE A 134 7.16 3.28 7.73
C PHE A 134 8.61 3.20 8.19
N PRO A 135 9.23 4.26 8.76
CA PRO A 135 10.57 4.17 9.32
C PRO A 135 10.71 3.14 10.44
N PHE A 136 9.63 2.94 11.20
CA PHE A 136 9.55 1.96 12.28
C PHE A 136 9.26 0.55 11.75
N ILE A 137 8.33 0.42 10.79
CA ILE A 137 8.00 -0.85 10.12
C ILE A 137 9.26 -1.46 9.48
N LEU A 138 10.04 -0.66 8.78
CA LEU A 138 11.26 -1.09 8.10
C LEU A 138 12.49 -1.08 9.01
N ASN A 139 12.35 -0.60 10.24
CA ASN A 139 13.43 -0.38 11.19
C ASN A 139 14.63 0.33 10.53
N GLU A 140 14.41 1.58 10.08
CA GLU A 140 15.40 2.35 9.32
C GLU A 140 16.77 2.44 10.00
N LYS A 141 16.80 2.36 11.34
CA LYS A 141 18.04 2.39 12.11
C LYS A 141 18.90 1.13 11.92
N ARG A 142 18.25 -0.04 11.92
CA ARG A 142 18.93 -1.32 11.80
C ARG A 142 19.11 -1.72 10.33
N SER A 143 18.07 -1.51 9.52
CA SER A 143 18.06 -1.92 8.11
C SER A 143 18.94 -1.04 7.22
N GLU A 144 19.32 0.17 7.68
CA GLU A 144 20.05 1.18 6.91
C GLU A 144 19.36 1.55 5.57
N ILE A 145 18.06 1.25 5.45
CA ILE A 145 17.27 1.61 4.28
C ILE A 145 16.91 3.09 4.38
N PRO A 146 17.19 3.91 3.38
CA PRO A 146 16.66 5.27 3.33
C PRO A 146 15.13 5.23 3.18
N VAL A 147 14.42 5.72 4.20
CA VAL A 147 12.95 5.76 4.23
C VAL A 147 12.48 7.22 4.20
N ASN A 148 11.92 7.65 3.08
CA ASN A 148 11.24 8.94 2.99
C ASN A 148 9.74 8.72 3.18
N ALA A 149 9.25 9.03 4.38
CA ALA A 149 7.85 8.81 4.75
C ALA A 149 7.37 9.89 5.73
N GLY A 150 6.06 10.05 5.85
CA GLY A 150 5.46 11.03 6.75
C GLY A 150 5.70 12.47 6.33
N TYR A 151 5.79 12.73 5.03
CA TYR A 151 6.06 14.06 4.49
C TYR A 151 7.40 14.66 4.94
N ARG A 152 8.39 13.81 5.18
CA ARG A 152 9.76 14.25 5.47
C ARG A 152 10.37 14.92 4.24
N SER A 153 11.19 15.93 4.46
CA SER A 153 12.02 16.52 3.41
C SER A 153 13.05 15.52 2.86
N SER A 154 13.70 15.89 1.77
CA SER A 154 14.75 15.09 1.15
C SER A 154 15.75 14.55 2.17
N LEU A 155 16.07 13.25 2.05
CA LEU A 155 17.07 12.58 2.90
C LEU A 155 18.52 12.95 2.53
N SER A 156 18.72 13.67 1.43
CA SER A 156 20.04 14.12 1.01
C SER A 156 20.60 15.22 1.93
N LYS A 157 21.85 15.10 2.33
CA LYS A 157 22.56 16.18 3.06
C LYS A 157 22.73 17.44 2.20
N ASN A 158 22.86 17.27 0.89
CA ASN A 158 22.98 18.34 -0.09
C ASN A 158 21.91 18.11 -1.18
N PRO A 159 20.64 18.50 -0.92
CA PRO A 159 19.57 18.28 -1.89
C PRO A 159 19.77 19.17 -3.11
N SER A 160 19.49 18.65 -4.29
CA SER A 160 19.45 19.45 -5.52
C SER A 160 18.29 20.45 -5.48
N GLU A 161 18.34 21.50 -6.31
CA GLU A 161 17.23 22.46 -6.46
C GLU A 161 15.91 21.75 -6.79
N LYS A 162 15.98 20.69 -7.60
CA LYS A 162 14.82 19.88 -7.94
C LYS A 162 14.24 19.14 -6.72
N ALA A 163 15.09 18.62 -5.84
CA ALA A 163 14.65 17.99 -4.60
C ALA A 163 14.01 19.00 -3.65
N LEU A 164 14.61 20.19 -3.51
CA LEU A 164 14.04 21.29 -2.70
C LEU A 164 12.68 21.75 -3.25
N PHE A 165 12.54 21.82 -4.57
CA PHE A 165 11.26 22.14 -5.19
C PHE A 165 10.18 21.09 -4.92
N LEU A 166 10.52 19.80 -4.99
CA LEU A 166 9.61 18.71 -4.63
C LEU A 166 9.25 18.74 -3.15
N ASP A 167 10.22 18.98 -2.27
CA ASP A 167 9.96 19.13 -0.84
C ASP A 167 8.95 20.27 -0.56
N LYS A 168 9.08 21.39 -1.26
CA LYS A 168 8.13 22.51 -1.16
C LYS A 168 6.72 22.09 -1.58
N ILE A 169 6.58 21.45 -2.73
CA ILE A 169 5.27 20.93 -3.20
C ILE A 169 4.68 19.96 -2.16
N GLN A 170 5.50 19.06 -1.63
CA GLN A 170 5.06 18.10 -0.62
C GLN A 170 4.58 18.79 0.67
N GLN A 171 5.25 19.84 1.12
CA GLN A 171 4.85 20.61 2.32
C GLN A 171 3.56 21.42 2.11
N GLU A 172 3.34 21.90 0.89
CA GLU A 172 2.13 22.66 0.52
C GLU A 172 0.93 21.73 0.21
N THR A 173 1.15 20.43 0.00
CA THR A 173 0.08 19.46 -0.28
C THR A 173 -0.72 19.17 1.00
N PRO A 174 -2.05 19.27 0.97
CA PRO A 174 -2.88 18.96 2.13
C PRO A 174 -2.70 17.51 2.58
N LYS A 175 -2.36 17.33 3.83
CA LYS A 175 -2.22 16.00 4.43
C LYS A 175 -3.61 15.39 4.64
N ARG A 176 -3.93 14.30 3.99
CA ARG A 176 -5.22 13.61 4.15
C ARG A 176 -5.26 12.65 5.35
N TRP A 177 -4.11 12.20 5.79
CA TRP A 177 -3.95 11.37 6.98
C TRP A 177 -2.99 12.11 7.92
N GLY A 178 -3.40 12.24 9.16
CA GLY A 178 -2.54 12.85 10.16
C GLY A 178 -1.20 12.10 10.25
N GLY A 179 -0.13 12.77 10.00
CA GLY A 179 1.21 12.33 10.34
C GLY A 179 1.50 12.66 11.77
#